data_249d0eeb365fd99d5cd2891f7bf364a5
#
_entry.id   249d0eeb365fd99d5cd2891f7bf364a5
#
_cell.length_a   1.000
_cell.length_b   1.000
_cell.length_c   1.000
_cell.angle_alpha   90.00
_cell.angle_beta   90.00
_cell.angle_gamma   90.00
#
_symmetry.space_group_name_H-M   'P 1'
#
loop_
_entity.id
_entity.type
_entity.pdbx_description
1 polymer ?
#
loop_
_entity_poly.entity_id
_entity_poly.type
_entity_poly.pdbx_seq_one_letter_code
_entity_poly.pdbx_strand_id
1 'polypeptide(L)'
;MKRTWTIIGVSDVPSSFKWYQSLFGQPETRPGQPDFGQILDSDGTVLLCLHQWGAHDHPSLMSRDNATPGNGLLLFFRVDDFDMALKRARVLVGRLEEEPHANPNTRTQEFSLQPFLRLFENEI
;
A
#
# COMPACT_ATOMS: atom_id res chain seq x y z
N MET A 1 -0.40 -23.67 -5.90
CA MET A 1 -0.51 -22.64 -4.83
C MET A 1 -1.29 -21.45 -5.36
N LYS A 2 -2.27 -20.97 -4.60
CA LYS A 2 -3.09 -19.81 -5.00
C LYS A 2 -2.35 -18.52 -4.69
N ARG A 3 -2.50 -17.52 -5.55
CA ARG A 3 -1.92 -16.17 -5.40
C ARG A 3 -2.98 -15.14 -5.74
N THR A 4 -2.93 -14.00 -5.07
CA THR A 4 -3.80 -12.86 -5.36
C THR A 4 -2.93 -11.67 -5.75
N TRP A 5 -3.37 -10.96 -6.78
CA TRP A 5 -2.81 -9.65 -7.10
C TRP A 5 -3.86 -8.60 -6.73
N THR A 6 -3.52 -7.73 -5.81
CA THR A 6 -4.35 -6.57 -5.48
C THR A 6 -3.91 -5.42 -6.37
N ILE A 7 -4.82 -4.92 -7.19
CA ILE A 7 -4.53 -3.85 -8.15
C ILE A 7 -5.32 -2.63 -7.73
N ILE A 8 -4.63 -1.52 -7.49
CA ILE A 8 -5.27 -0.25 -7.14
C ILE A 8 -5.00 0.80 -8.21
N GLY A 9 -5.99 1.67 -8.43
CA GLY A 9 -5.86 2.81 -9.31
C GLY A 9 -5.12 3.95 -8.63
N VAL A 10 -4.18 4.56 -9.35
CA VAL A 10 -3.42 5.73 -8.88
C VAL A 10 -3.34 6.78 -9.98
N SER A 11 -3.12 8.02 -9.57
CA SER A 11 -3.04 9.14 -10.53
C SER A 11 -1.73 9.18 -11.29
N ASP A 12 -0.64 8.69 -10.69
CA ASP A 12 0.68 8.67 -11.31
C ASP A 12 1.45 7.45 -10.80
N VAL A 13 1.61 6.46 -11.66
CA VAL A 13 2.25 5.20 -11.28
C VAL A 13 3.69 5.38 -10.81
N PRO A 14 4.58 6.12 -11.52
CA PRO A 14 5.95 6.30 -11.03
C PRO A 14 6.04 6.94 -9.64
N SER A 15 5.25 7.96 -9.36
CA SER A 15 5.23 8.63 -8.06
C SER A 15 4.72 7.72 -6.96
N SER A 16 3.63 6.99 -7.22
CA SER A 16 3.06 6.04 -6.25
C SER A 16 3.98 4.86 -6.01
N PHE A 17 4.65 4.39 -7.05
CA PHE A 17 5.64 3.31 -6.96
C PHE A 17 6.77 3.68 -5.99
N LYS A 18 7.33 4.87 -6.15
CA LYS A 18 8.36 5.42 -5.26
C LYS A 18 7.83 5.56 -3.83
N TRP A 19 6.60 6.04 -3.68
CA TRP A 19 5.97 6.24 -2.37
C TRP A 19 5.87 4.92 -1.59
N TYR A 20 5.37 3.86 -2.24
CA TYR A 20 5.25 2.55 -1.60
C TYR A 20 6.61 1.93 -1.29
N GLN A 21 7.58 2.06 -2.20
CA GLN A 21 8.95 1.61 -1.92
C GLN A 21 9.53 2.31 -0.70
N SER A 22 9.33 3.61 -0.59
CA SER A 22 9.78 4.38 0.59
C SER A 22 9.10 3.90 1.87
N LEU A 23 7.79 3.66 1.80
CA LEU A 23 7.03 3.15 2.95
C LEU A 23 7.56 1.81 3.43
N PHE A 24 7.84 0.89 2.51
CA PHE A 24 8.34 -0.45 2.83
C PHE A 24 9.85 -0.50 3.07
N GLY A 25 10.55 0.61 2.94
CA GLY A 25 12.00 0.66 3.12
C GLY A 25 12.77 -0.07 2.04
N GLN A 26 12.25 -0.10 0.83
CA GLN A 26 12.86 -0.76 -0.32
C GLN A 26 13.75 0.22 -1.11
N PRO A 27 14.77 -0.28 -1.84
CA PRO A 27 15.52 0.55 -2.77
C PRO A 27 14.60 1.15 -3.83
N GLU A 28 14.88 2.40 -4.23
CA GLU A 28 14.12 3.06 -5.27
C GLU A 28 14.45 2.46 -6.64
N THR A 29 13.42 1.96 -7.32
CA THR A 29 13.51 1.47 -8.70
C THR A 29 12.34 2.05 -9.49
N ARG A 30 12.36 1.86 -10.81
CA ARG A 30 11.28 2.30 -11.69
C ARG A 30 10.29 1.18 -11.92
N PRO A 31 8.99 1.48 -12.10
CA PRO A 31 8.03 0.47 -12.55
C PRO A 31 8.40 -0.05 -13.93
N GLY A 32 7.96 -1.28 -14.23
CA GLY A 32 8.23 -1.90 -15.53
C GLY A 32 7.59 -1.18 -16.71
N GLN A 33 6.46 -0.49 -16.47
CA GLN A 33 5.73 0.28 -17.47
C GLN A 33 5.30 1.60 -16.85
N PRO A 34 5.08 2.67 -17.66
CA PRO A 34 4.67 3.96 -17.12
C PRO A 34 3.26 3.98 -16.54
N ASP A 35 2.41 3.04 -16.93
CA ASP A 35 1.00 2.98 -16.52
C ASP A 35 0.68 1.77 -15.62
N PHE A 36 1.67 0.92 -15.32
CA PHE A 36 1.50 -0.26 -14.47
C PHE A 36 2.81 -0.62 -13.79
N GLY A 37 2.74 -0.93 -12.49
CA GLY A 37 3.88 -1.39 -11.73
C GLY A 37 3.50 -2.37 -10.65
N GLN A 38 4.40 -3.27 -10.32
CA GLN A 38 4.25 -4.24 -9.22
C GLN A 38 5.27 -3.96 -8.13
N ILE A 39 4.80 -3.77 -6.91
CA ILE A 39 5.67 -3.69 -5.74
C ILE A 39 5.92 -5.12 -5.27
N LEU A 40 7.19 -5.51 -5.26
CA LEU A 40 7.60 -6.87 -4.91
C LEU A 40 8.29 -6.88 -3.54
N ASP A 41 8.07 -7.95 -2.79
CA ASP A 41 8.86 -8.23 -1.61
C ASP A 41 10.25 -8.75 -2.01
N SER A 42 11.14 -8.90 -1.03
CA SER A 42 12.53 -9.35 -1.25
C SER A 42 12.62 -10.74 -1.88
N ASP A 43 11.60 -11.58 -1.67
CA ASP A 43 11.53 -12.93 -2.25
C ASP A 43 10.82 -12.98 -3.63
N GLY A 44 10.44 -11.81 -4.16
CA GLY A 44 9.72 -11.72 -5.44
C GLY A 44 8.19 -11.82 -5.32
N THR A 45 7.65 -12.01 -4.12
CA THR A 45 6.20 -12.03 -3.92
C THR A 45 5.62 -10.66 -4.24
N VAL A 46 4.52 -10.63 -5.00
CA VAL A 46 3.82 -9.39 -5.31
C VAL A 46 3.07 -8.91 -4.06
N LEU A 47 3.40 -7.71 -3.60
CA LEU A 47 2.71 -7.08 -2.48
C LEU A 47 1.50 -6.27 -2.95
N LEU A 48 1.65 -5.56 -4.06
CA LEU A 48 0.64 -4.64 -4.55
C LEU A 48 0.92 -4.30 -6.01
N CYS A 49 -0.12 -4.14 -6.80
CA CYS A 49 -0.02 -3.63 -8.18
C CYS A 49 -0.62 -2.24 -8.26
N LEU A 50 0.04 -1.35 -9.00
CA LEU A 50 -0.39 0.02 -9.24
C LEU A 50 -0.77 0.17 -10.69
N HIS A 51 -1.93 0.76 -10.94
CA HIS A 51 -2.50 0.90 -12.28
C HIS A 51 -2.94 2.35 -12.48
N GLN A 52 -2.51 2.96 -13.59
CA GLN A 52 -2.93 4.31 -13.92
C GLN A 52 -4.44 4.36 -14.15
N TRP A 53 -5.13 5.32 -13.52
CA TRP A 53 -6.53 5.54 -13.81
C TRP A 53 -6.74 5.77 -15.30
N GLY A 54 -7.70 5.08 -15.88
CA GLY A 54 -8.07 5.23 -17.29
C GLY A 54 -7.19 4.48 -18.28
N ALA A 55 -6.07 3.90 -17.86
CA ALA A 55 -5.24 3.08 -18.73
C ALA A 55 -5.89 1.69 -18.87
N HIS A 56 -5.87 1.14 -20.08
CA HIS A 56 -6.48 -0.13 -20.41
C HIS A 56 -7.99 -0.14 -20.18
N ASP A 57 -8.67 -1.24 -20.51
CA ASP A 57 -10.14 -1.31 -20.48
C ASP A 57 -10.64 -2.09 -19.26
N HIS A 58 -10.19 -1.70 -18.07
CA HIS A 58 -10.68 -2.26 -16.81
C HIS A 58 -11.75 -1.35 -16.21
N PRO A 59 -13.03 -1.71 -16.24
CA PRO A 59 -14.11 -0.80 -15.81
C PRO A 59 -13.92 -0.22 -14.41
N SER A 60 -13.43 -1.01 -13.46
CA SER A 60 -13.20 -0.54 -12.09
C SER A 60 -12.00 0.39 -11.94
N LEU A 61 -11.16 0.53 -12.97
CA LEU A 61 -9.96 1.36 -12.96
C LEU A 61 -10.01 2.49 -13.99
N MET A 62 -11.18 2.83 -14.51
CA MET A 62 -11.31 3.85 -15.55
C MET A 62 -11.34 5.26 -14.99
N SER A 63 -11.99 5.50 -13.87
CA SER A 63 -12.08 6.84 -13.28
C SER A 63 -12.20 6.76 -11.76
N ARG A 64 -11.36 7.52 -11.08
CA ARG A 64 -11.43 7.68 -9.62
C ARG A 64 -12.70 8.40 -9.16
N ASP A 65 -13.35 9.12 -10.06
CA ASP A 65 -14.54 9.94 -9.74
C ASP A 65 -15.82 9.12 -9.70
N ASN A 66 -15.78 7.84 -10.15
CA ASN A 66 -16.96 6.97 -10.15
C ASN A 66 -17.34 6.50 -8.74
N ALA A 67 -16.40 6.48 -7.81
CA ALA A 67 -16.64 6.08 -6.42
C ALA A 67 -15.53 6.65 -5.54
N THR A 68 -15.75 6.65 -4.22
CA THR A 68 -14.71 7.04 -3.27
C THR A 68 -13.54 6.02 -3.34
N PRO A 69 -12.33 6.46 -3.68
CA PRO A 69 -11.19 5.56 -3.75
C PRO A 69 -10.97 4.81 -2.42
N GLY A 70 -10.79 3.51 -2.51
CA GLY A 70 -10.60 2.66 -1.35
C GLY A 70 -11.86 2.32 -0.57
N ASN A 71 -13.04 2.80 -0.98
CA ASN A 71 -14.27 2.43 -0.32
C ASN A 71 -14.55 0.93 -0.50
N GLY A 72 -14.72 0.24 0.60
CA GLY A 72 -14.90 -1.21 0.59
C GLY A 72 -13.60 -2.02 0.55
N LEU A 73 -12.45 -1.34 0.62
CA LEU A 73 -11.13 -1.99 0.62
C LEU A 73 -10.36 -1.57 1.86
N LEU A 74 -9.68 -2.55 2.47
CA LEU A 74 -8.75 -2.30 3.56
C LEU A 74 -7.52 -3.17 3.35
N LEU A 75 -6.36 -2.53 3.26
CA LEU A 75 -5.08 -3.22 3.05
C LEU A 75 -4.29 -3.22 4.36
N PHE A 76 -3.94 -4.42 4.82
CA PHE A 76 -3.05 -4.62 5.94
C PHE A 76 -1.72 -5.16 5.41
N PHE A 77 -0.64 -4.45 5.70
CA PHE A 77 0.70 -4.93 5.39
C PHE A 77 1.43 -5.27 6.69
N ARG A 78 1.84 -6.53 6.82
CA ARG A 78 2.70 -6.94 7.92
C ARG A 78 4.10 -6.36 7.70
N VAL A 79 4.70 -5.83 8.76
CA VAL A 79 6.05 -5.28 8.72
C VAL A 79 6.92 -6.02 9.74
N ASP A 80 8.21 -6.13 9.45
CA ASP A 80 9.15 -6.83 10.32
C ASP A 80 9.70 -5.91 11.42
N ASP A 81 9.81 -4.61 11.15
CA ASP A 81 10.27 -3.60 12.10
C ASP A 81 9.22 -2.50 12.19
N PHE A 82 8.36 -2.62 13.19
CA PHE A 82 7.23 -1.71 13.38
C PHE A 82 7.70 -0.26 13.63
N ASP A 83 8.71 -0.08 14.48
CA ASP A 83 9.19 1.26 14.82
C ASP A 83 9.79 1.99 13.63
N MET A 84 10.56 1.28 12.80
CA MET A 84 11.11 1.85 11.58
C MET A 84 10.04 2.13 10.54
N ALA A 85 9.05 1.23 10.40
CA ALA A 85 7.91 1.44 9.52
C ALA A 85 7.11 2.68 9.94
N LEU A 86 6.91 2.86 11.23
CA LEU A 86 6.22 4.03 11.77
C LEU A 86 6.98 5.33 11.44
N LYS A 87 8.31 5.33 11.58
CA LYS A 87 9.12 6.50 11.22
C LYS A 87 9.00 6.85 9.75
N ARG A 88 9.06 5.85 8.87
CA ARG A 88 8.90 6.06 7.42
C ARG A 88 7.52 6.62 7.10
N ALA A 89 6.49 6.06 7.71
CA ALA A 89 5.11 6.50 7.50
C ALA A 89 4.92 7.97 7.90
N ARG A 90 5.44 8.37 9.06
CA ARG A 90 5.34 9.75 9.54
C ARG A 90 6.01 10.74 8.59
N VAL A 91 7.13 10.36 8.00
CA VAL A 91 7.81 11.20 7.00
C VAL A 91 6.96 11.33 5.74
N LEU A 92 6.33 10.25 5.28
CA LEU A 92 5.58 10.22 4.03
C LEU A 92 4.24 10.96 4.11
N VAL A 93 3.51 10.83 5.23
CA VAL A 93 2.15 11.41 5.32
C VAL A 93 2.06 12.60 6.26
N GLY A 94 3.10 12.87 7.04
CA GLY A 94 3.11 13.95 8.03
C GLY A 94 2.23 13.66 9.23
N ARG A 95 0.99 13.27 9.02
CA ARG A 95 0.03 12.92 10.06
C ARG A 95 -0.64 11.59 9.74
N LEU A 96 -0.59 10.65 10.67
CA LEU A 96 -1.25 9.36 10.52
C LEU A 96 -2.77 9.50 10.64
N GLU A 97 -3.49 8.65 9.93
CA GLU A 97 -4.95 8.52 10.07
C GLU A 97 -5.30 7.97 11.45
N GLU A 98 -4.59 6.93 11.89
CA GLU A 98 -4.68 6.41 13.24
C GLU A 98 -3.30 6.21 13.82
N GLU A 99 -3.08 6.70 15.05
CA GLU A 99 -1.83 6.49 15.79
C GLU A 99 -1.68 5.03 16.21
N PRO A 100 -0.45 4.58 16.53
CA PRO A 100 -0.21 3.21 16.96
C PRO A 100 -1.09 2.78 18.12
N HIS A 101 -1.70 1.62 18.00
CA HIS A 101 -2.55 1.04 19.04
C HIS A 101 -2.57 -0.47 18.91
N ALA A 102 -2.94 -1.15 19.99
CA ALA A 102 -3.16 -2.58 19.99
C ALA A 102 -4.58 -2.90 19.53
N ASN A 103 -4.71 -3.88 18.64
CA ASN A 103 -6.01 -4.38 18.20
C ASN A 103 -6.33 -5.65 19.01
N PRO A 104 -7.33 -5.60 19.92
CA PRO A 104 -7.62 -6.75 20.79
C PRO A 104 -8.18 -7.96 20.03
N ASN A 105 -8.79 -7.74 18.87
CA ASN A 105 -9.40 -8.82 18.08
C ASN A 105 -8.37 -9.64 17.34
N THR A 106 -7.29 -8.99 16.86
CA THR A 106 -6.23 -9.63 16.06
C THR A 106 -4.96 -9.88 16.85
N ARG A 107 -4.82 -9.27 18.03
CA ARG A 107 -3.61 -9.31 18.88
C ARG A 107 -2.39 -8.77 18.11
N THR A 108 -2.60 -7.66 17.41
CA THR A 108 -1.56 -6.98 16.64
C THR A 108 -1.41 -5.55 17.13
N GLN A 109 -0.22 -4.99 16.94
CA GLN A 109 -0.03 -3.54 16.96
C GLN A 109 -0.19 -3.02 15.55
N GLU A 110 -0.90 -1.91 15.39
CA GLU A 110 -1.16 -1.36 14.08
C GLU A 110 -1.27 0.17 14.12
N PHE A 111 -1.04 0.77 12.96
CA PHE A 111 -1.34 2.18 12.70
C PHE A 111 -1.87 2.31 11.27
N SER A 112 -2.55 3.39 11.00
CA SER A 112 -3.15 3.63 9.69
C SER A 112 -2.59 4.92 9.09
N LEU A 113 -2.16 4.85 7.82
CA LEU A 113 -1.72 6.02 7.05
C LEU A 113 -2.88 6.70 6.37
N GLN A 114 -3.80 5.90 5.85
CA GLN A 114 -4.97 6.31 5.08
C GLN A 114 -6.12 5.40 5.46
N PRO A 115 -7.39 5.78 5.18
CA PRO A 115 -8.53 4.96 5.58
C PRO A 115 -8.46 3.49 5.14
N PHE A 116 -7.78 3.21 4.02
CA PHE A 116 -7.69 1.85 3.48
C PHE A 116 -6.31 1.18 3.65
N LEU A 117 -5.36 1.84 4.32
CA LEU A 117 -3.97 1.35 4.38
C LEU A 117 -3.47 1.31 5.81
N ARG A 118 -3.21 0.09 6.31
CA ARG A 118 -2.69 -0.17 7.66
C ARG A 118 -1.40 -0.96 7.60
N LEU A 119 -0.50 -0.69 8.52
CA LEU A 119 0.68 -1.50 8.76
C LEU A 119 0.57 -2.12 10.15
N PHE A 120 1.02 -3.35 10.29
CA PHE A 120 0.90 -4.07 11.55
C PHE A 120 2.08 -5.01 11.79
N GLU A 121 2.28 -5.37 13.05
CA GLU A 121 3.11 -6.50 13.46
C GLU A 121 2.36 -7.32 14.49
N ASN A 122 2.71 -8.58 14.61
CA ASN A 122 2.12 -9.44 15.62
C ASN A 122 2.59 -9.01 17.01
N GLU A 123 1.68 -9.00 17.99
CA GLU A 123 2.07 -8.89 19.39
C GLU A 123 2.91 -10.10 19.78
N ILE A 124 4.02 -9.81 20.39
CA ILE A 124 4.89 -10.87 20.92
C ILE A 124 4.46 -11.19 22.33
#